data_3f142905fb4296fd6cfd218ff9e04648
#
_entry.id   3f142905fb4296fd6cfd218ff9e04648
#
_cell.length_a   1.000
_cell.length_b   1.000
_cell.length_c   1.000
_cell.angle_alpha   90.00
_cell.angle_beta   90.00
_cell.angle_gamma   90.00
#
_symmetry.space_group_name_H-M   'P 1'
#
loop_
_entity.id
_entity.type
_entity.pdbx_description
1 polymer ?
#
loop_
_entity_poly.entity_id
_entity_poly.type
_entity_poly.pdbx_seq_one_letter_code
_entity_poly.pdbx_strand_id
1 'polypeptide(L)'
;QLSYEGEFFHINDALLKGLSAQELVYAADILYNVHPSDKSLLFVANEYQHTYLPTIGGFRVARDIARGEAAPIVYRSSVFRDGRKGDEGGIAEIRSTDPKLNSALTLKATSHGLSHGHYDKLTMAYYDNGNEILTDYGASRFLNIEAKNKGHYTRENESFAKQTIAHNTLVVDETSNFGGDIKVSSRYHSDIIYSDFNGDHFQVMVAKETNAYSGVEMKRTLVYVTTPFLQFPLILDVLQANSDKEHQYDYP
;
A
#
# COMPACT_ATOMS: atom_id res chain seq x y z
N GLN A 1 5.59 -7.59 -3.66
CA GLN A 1 5.33 -7.38 -2.23
C GLN A 1 4.02 -6.61 -1.98
N LEU A 2 3.79 -5.48 -2.66
CA LEU A 2 2.58 -4.66 -2.47
C LEU A 2 1.33 -5.27 -3.15
N SER A 3 1.06 -6.54 -2.89
CA SER A 3 -0.10 -7.25 -3.42
C SER A 3 -0.69 -8.20 -2.39
N TYR A 4 -1.96 -8.54 -2.58
CA TYR A 4 -2.71 -9.44 -1.74
C TYR A 4 -3.63 -10.31 -2.61
N GLU A 5 -3.59 -11.63 -2.44
CA GLU A 5 -4.36 -12.59 -3.24
C GLU A 5 -4.22 -12.39 -4.77
N GLY A 6 -3.01 -12.00 -5.22
CA GLY A 6 -2.75 -11.76 -6.64
C GLY A 6 -3.19 -10.40 -7.16
N GLU A 7 -3.73 -9.51 -6.31
CA GLU A 7 -4.08 -8.14 -6.65
C GLU A 7 -3.22 -7.13 -5.89
N PHE A 8 -2.98 -5.96 -6.48
CA PHE A 8 -2.28 -4.88 -5.79
C PHE A 8 -3.17 -4.23 -4.75
N PHE A 9 -2.57 -3.76 -3.66
CA PHE A 9 -3.28 -2.94 -2.68
C PHE A 9 -3.91 -1.71 -3.34
N HIS A 10 -5.13 -1.40 -2.92
CA HIS A 10 -5.83 -0.20 -3.36
C HIS A 10 -5.27 1.01 -2.59
N ILE A 11 -4.49 1.83 -3.27
CA ILE A 11 -3.86 3.04 -2.73
C ILE A 11 -4.04 4.14 -3.76
N ASN A 12 -4.52 5.31 -3.36
CA ASN A 12 -4.84 6.43 -4.24
C ASN A 12 -5.90 6.05 -5.30
N ASP A 13 -5.83 6.64 -6.48
CA ASP A 13 -6.69 6.29 -7.63
C ASP A 13 -6.38 4.90 -8.21
N ALA A 14 -6.04 3.91 -7.37
CA ALA A 14 -5.77 2.56 -7.83
C ALA A 14 -7.00 1.95 -8.50
N LEU A 15 -6.76 1.34 -9.65
CA LEU A 15 -7.72 0.48 -10.32
C LEU A 15 -7.54 -0.96 -9.85
N LEU A 16 -8.57 -1.79 -9.98
CA LEU A 16 -8.45 -3.23 -9.79
C LEU A 16 -7.47 -3.80 -10.82
N LYS A 17 -6.23 -3.96 -10.41
CA LYS A 17 -5.17 -4.59 -11.19
C LYS A 17 -4.44 -5.60 -10.34
N GLY A 18 -4.20 -6.75 -10.91
CA GLY A 18 -3.49 -7.83 -10.27
C GLY A 18 -2.12 -8.11 -10.89
N LEU A 19 -1.47 -9.09 -10.33
CA LEU A 19 -0.22 -9.65 -10.85
C LEU A 19 -0.38 -10.27 -12.25
N SER A 20 -1.63 -10.48 -12.69
CA SER A 20 -1.98 -10.95 -14.03
C SER A 20 -1.88 -9.88 -15.12
N ALA A 21 -1.58 -8.63 -14.79
CA ALA A 21 -1.43 -7.58 -15.79
C ALA A 21 -0.28 -7.89 -16.75
N GLN A 22 -0.55 -7.83 -18.06
CA GLN A 22 0.44 -8.18 -19.10
C GLN A 22 1.71 -7.33 -19.00
N GLU A 23 1.57 -6.07 -18.60
CA GLU A 23 2.68 -5.14 -18.40
C GLU A 23 3.61 -5.61 -17.29
N LEU A 24 3.05 -6.23 -16.23
CA LEU A 24 3.82 -6.79 -15.13
C LEU A 24 4.58 -8.05 -15.57
N VAL A 25 3.96 -8.90 -16.36
CA VAL A 25 4.62 -10.09 -16.93
C VAL A 25 5.81 -9.65 -17.78
N TYR A 26 5.66 -8.65 -18.63
CA TYR A 26 6.78 -8.11 -19.40
C TYR A 26 7.88 -7.51 -18.54
N ALA A 27 7.51 -6.80 -17.46
CA ALA A 27 8.49 -6.30 -16.51
C ALA A 27 9.23 -7.44 -15.81
N ALA A 28 8.54 -8.51 -15.41
CA ALA A 28 9.15 -9.69 -14.82
C ALA A 28 10.11 -10.39 -15.79
N ASP A 29 9.76 -10.49 -17.08
CA ASP A 29 10.63 -11.03 -18.12
C ASP A 29 11.95 -10.23 -18.23
N ILE A 30 11.85 -8.91 -18.24
CA ILE A 30 13.02 -8.03 -18.32
C ILE A 30 13.87 -8.16 -17.06
N LEU A 31 13.24 -8.09 -15.87
CA LEU A 31 13.93 -8.16 -14.58
C LEU A 31 14.60 -9.51 -14.36
N TYR A 32 13.99 -10.61 -14.77
CA TYR A 32 14.61 -11.93 -14.67
C TYR A 32 15.91 -12.03 -15.46
N ASN A 33 16.02 -11.35 -16.59
CA ASN A 33 17.26 -11.35 -17.36
C ASN A 33 18.40 -10.56 -16.68
N VAL A 34 18.05 -9.63 -15.81
CA VAL A 34 19.01 -8.87 -14.97
C VAL A 34 19.29 -9.58 -13.65
N HIS A 35 18.25 -10.20 -13.06
CA HIS A 35 18.30 -10.87 -11.75
C HIS A 35 17.89 -12.35 -11.85
N PRO A 36 18.66 -13.21 -12.52
CA PRO A 36 18.26 -14.60 -12.81
C PRO A 36 18.22 -15.52 -11.57
N SER A 37 18.73 -15.07 -10.45
CA SER A 37 18.63 -15.75 -9.15
C SER A 37 17.26 -15.60 -8.50
N ASP A 38 16.52 -14.55 -8.86
CA ASP A 38 15.16 -14.35 -8.35
C ASP A 38 14.13 -15.15 -9.17
N LYS A 39 13.86 -16.36 -8.69
CA LYS A 39 12.93 -17.30 -9.34
C LYS A 39 11.45 -16.92 -9.16
N SER A 40 11.14 -15.98 -8.27
CA SER A 40 9.79 -15.46 -8.10
C SER A 40 9.32 -14.64 -9.31
N LEU A 41 10.25 -14.08 -10.06
CA LEU A 41 9.93 -13.40 -11.33
C LEU A 41 9.40 -14.38 -12.38
N LEU A 42 9.91 -15.62 -12.40
CA LEU A 42 9.37 -16.69 -13.25
C LEU A 42 7.97 -17.12 -12.80
N PHE A 43 7.70 -17.10 -11.47
CA PHE A 43 6.39 -17.43 -10.95
C PHE A 43 5.33 -16.46 -11.48
N VAL A 44 5.59 -15.15 -11.46
CA VAL A 44 4.68 -14.14 -12.02
C VAL A 44 4.36 -14.41 -13.49
N ALA A 45 5.37 -14.72 -14.29
CA ALA A 45 5.19 -15.03 -15.71
C ALA A 45 4.44 -16.35 -15.95
N ASN A 46 4.66 -17.36 -15.10
CA ASN A 46 4.06 -18.69 -15.23
C ASN A 46 2.61 -18.76 -14.75
N GLU A 47 2.31 -18.16 -13.59
CA GLU A 47 1.02 -18.29 -12.91
C GLU A 47 -0.14 -17.77 -13.75
N TYR A 48 0.10 -16.70 -14.48
CA TYR A 48 -0.95 -16.00 -15.20
C TYR A 48 -1.02 -16.34 -16.71
N GLN A 49 -0.19 -17.28 -17.20
CA GLN A 49 -0.21 -17.83 -18.56
C GLN A 49 -0.23 -16.79 -19.68
N HIS A 50 0.46 -15.66 -19.47
CA HIS A 50 0.54 -14.60 -20.45
C HIS A 50 1.63 -14.84 -21.50
N THR A 51 1.56 -14.06 -22.57
CA THR A 51 2.54 -14.09 -23.63
C THR A 51 3.86 -13.51 -23.17
N TYR A 52 4.94 -14.25 -23.31
CA TYR A 52 6.29 -13.78 -23.07
C TYR A 52 6.75 -12.79 -24.14
N LEU A 53 7.70 -11.94 -23.79
CA LEU A 53 8.31 -11.05 -24.78
C LEU A 53 8.94 -11.85 -25.92
N PRO A 54 8.69 -11.49 -27.20
CA PRO A 54 9.28 -12.18 -28.37
C PRO A 54 10.77 -11.77 -28.55
N THR A 55 11.56 -12.01 -27.54
CA THR A 55 12.99 -11.67 -27.47
C THR A 55 13.78 -12.87 -26.94
N ILE A 56 15.11 -12.80 -27.05
CA ILE A 56 16.00 -13.80 -26.42
C ILE A 56 15.75 -13.89 -24.91
N GLY A 57 15.47 -12.74 -24.27
CA GLY A 57 15.12 -12.68 -22.85
C GLY A 57 13.82 -13.42 -22.53
N GLY A 58 12.75 -13.19 -23.28
CA GLY A 58 11.49 -13.89 -23.11
C GLY A 58 11.60 -15.40 -23.42
N PHE A 59 12.39 -15.78 -24.42
CA PHE A 59 12.70 -17.20 -24.67
C PHE A 59 13.41 -17.86 -23.49
N ARG A 60 14.34 -17.15 -22.84
CA ARG A 60 15.01 -17.63 -21.64
C ARG A 60 14.01 -17.85 -20.50
N VAL A 61 13.09 -16.92 -20.27
CA VAL A 61 12.03 -17.04 -19.26
C VAL A 61 11.18 -18.27 -19.54
N ALA A 62 10.64 -18.42 -20.76
CA ALA A 62 9.83 -19.57 -21.14
C ALA A 62 10.59 -20.90 -20.97
N ARG A 63 11.85 -20.96 -21.35
CA ARG A 63 12.71 -22.14 -21.18
C ARG A 63 12.90 -22.52 -19.71
N ASP A 64 13.18 -21.53 -18.86
CA ASP A 64 13.49 -21.78 -17.44
C ASP A 64 12.20 -22.14 -16.67
N ILE A 65 11.04 -21.58 -17.06
CA ILE A 65 9.73 -22.04 -16.58
C ILE A 65 9.49 -23.51 -17.00
N ALA A 66 9.72 -23.87 -18.25
CA ALA A 66 9.56 -25.25 -18.73
C ALA A 66 10.47 -26.26 -18.01
N ARG A 67 11.57 -25.79 -17.41
CA ARG A 67 12.46 -26.59 -16.57
C ARG A 67 12.00 -26.67 -15.11
N GLY A 68 10.89 -26.06 -14.74
CA GLY A 68 10.37 -26.05 -13.38
C GLY A 68 11.15 -25.15 -12.42
N GLU A 69 11.84 -24.13 -12.92
CA GLU A 69 12.66 -23.23 -12.10
C GLU A 69 11.85 -22.12 -11.40
N ALA A 70 10.57 -21.96 -11.71
CA ALA A 70 9.71 -20.96 -11.06
C ALA A 70 9.53 -21.29 -9.56
N ALA A 71 9.65 -20.28 -8.72
CA ALA A 71 9.43 -20.39 -7.28
C ALA A 71 8.36 -19.40 -6.82
N PRO A 72 7.51 -19.75 -5.85
CA PRO A 72 6.48 -18.87 -5.33
C PRO A 72 7.04 -17.53 -4.81
N ILE A 73 6.24 -16.48 -4.87
CA ILE A 73 6.54 -15.21 -4.22
C ILE A 73 6.53 -15.42 -2.70
N VAL A 74 7.60 -15.03 -2.04
CA VAL A 74 7.67 -15.00 -0.57
C VAL A 74 7.36 -13.58 -0.11
N TYR A 75 6.19 -13.38 0.43
CA TYR A 75 5.79 -12.11 1.03
C TYR A 75 6.49 -11.89 2.37
N ARG A 76 6.93 -10.67 2.63
CA ARG A 76 7.65 -10.29 3.86
C ARG A 76 7.24 -8.89 4.28
N SER A 77 7.23 -8.66 5.58
CA SER A 77 7.14 -7.31 6.13
C SER A 77 8.31 -6.47 5.62
N SER A 78 8.01 -5.26 5.17
CA SER A 78 9.00 -4.43 4.46
C SER A 78 8.65 -2.95 4.56
N VAL A 79 9.64 -2.09 4.38
CA VAL A 79 9.45 -0.66 4.15
C VAL A 79 9.94 -0.32 2.75
N PHE A 80 9.03 0.18 1.92
CA PHE A 80 9.31 0.70 0.59
C PHE A 80 9.44 2.21 0.71
N ARG A 81 10.66 2.72 0.59
CA ARG A 81 10.96 4.13 0.76
C ARG A 81 11.01 4.85 -0.56
N ASP A 82 10.41 6.04 -0.60
CA ASP A 82 10.43 6.94 -1.73
C ASP A 82 11.63 7.88 -1.72
N GLY A 83 11.89 8.48 -2.89
CA GLY A 83 13.00 9.39 -3.06
C GLY A 83 14.34 8.71 -3.37
N ARG A 84 15.25 9.49 -3.94
CA ARG A 84 16.56 8.97 -4.40
C ARG A 84 17.40 8.40 -3.26
N LYS A 85 17.21 8.90 -2.04
CA LYS A 85 17.94 8.50 -0.84
C LYS A 85 17.06 7.68 0.12
N GLY A 86 15.80 7.43 -0.23
CA GLY A 86 14.83 6.80 0.65
C GLY A 86 14.36 7.71 1.80
N ASP A 87 14.37 9.02 1.58
CA ASP A 87 14.07 10.06 2.55
C ASP A 87 12.83 10.90 2.21
N GLU A 88 12.00 10.42 1.26
CA GLU A 88 10.79 11.10 0.82
C GLU A 88 9.52 10.33 1.22
N GLY A 89 9.52 9.69 2.38
CA GLY A 89 8.42 8.86 2.87
C GLY A 89 8.44 7.44 2.34
N GLY A 90 7.24 6.88 2.08
CA GLY A 90 7.10 5.52 1.56
C GLY A 90 5.89 4.78 2.09
N ILE A 91 5.89 3.45 1.94
CA ILE A 91 4.87 2.55 2.46
C ILE A 91 5.55 1.51 3.33
N ALA A 92 5.07 1.36 4.57
CA ALA A 92 5.43 0.24 5.42
C ALA A 92 4.34 -0.84 5.35
N GLU A 93 4.76 -2.10 5.36
CA GLU A 93 3.89 -3.26 5.26
C GLU A 93 4.31 -4.30 6.28
N ILE A 94 3.35 -4.75 7.08
CA ILE A 94 3.48 -5.93 7.93
C ILE A 94 2.75 -7.10 7.29
N ARG A 95 3.42 -8.25 7.22
CA ARG A 95 2.85 -9.54 6.84
C ARG A 95 2.85 -10.48 8.03
N SER A 96 1.84 -11.33 8.13
CA SER A 96 1.86 -12.40 9.11
C SER A 96 3.07 -13.32 8.89
N THR A 97 3.74 -13.68 9.97
CA THR A 97 4.78 -14.72 9.97
C THR A 97 4.19 -16.13 10.08
N ASP A 98 2.94 -16.26 10.52
CA ASP A 98 2.21 -17.53 10.53
C ASP A 98 1.68 -17.83 9.12
N PRO A 99 2.10 -18.92 8.46
CA PRO A 99 1.64 -19.29 7.13
C PRO A 99 0.14 -19.63 7.06
N LYS A 100 -0.53 -19.82 8.21
CA LYS A 100 -1.97 -20.03 8.30
C LYS A 100 -2.77 -18.74 8.30
N LEU A 101 -2.09 -17.63 8.59
CA LEU A 101 -2.69 -16.30 8.64
C LEU A 101 -2.23 -15.50 7.41
N ASN A 102 -3.04 -15.50 6.37
CA ASN A 102 -2.77 -14.67 5.20
C ASN A 102 -3.31 -13.27 5.45
N SER A 103 -2.49 -12.40 6.05
CA SER A 103 -2.88 -11.03 6.36
C SER A 103 -1.78 -10.02 6.03
N ALA A 104 -2.20 -8.80 5.74
CA ALA A 104 -1.35 -7.67 5.47
C ALA A 104 -1.88 -6.40 6.11
N LEU A 105 -1.03 -5.66 6.79
CA LEU A 105 -1.31 -4.35 7.36
C LEU A 105 -0.37 -3.33 6.73
N THR A 106 -0.91 -2.27 6.13
CA THR A 106 -0.11 -1.23 5.48
C THR A 106 -0.23 0.10 6.20
N LEU A 107 0.84 0.89 6.17
CA LEU A 107 0.88 2.28 6.64
C LEU A 107 1.48 3.15 5.55
N LYS A 108 0.71 4.13 5.08
CA LYS A 108 1.11 5.03 4.01
C LYS A 108 1.71 6.31 4.56
N ALA A 109 2.93 6.62 4.11
CA ALA A 109 3.67 7.83 4.44
C ALA A 109 4.23 8.54 3.19
N THR A 110 3.71 8.23 2.00
CA THR A 110 4.18 8.78 0.72
C THR A 110 3.85 10.27 0.59
N SER A 111 4.49 10.94 -0.36
CA SER A 111 4.00 12.23 -0.86
C SER A 111 2.60 12.08 -1.45
N HIS A 112 1.91 13.20 -1.72
CA HIS A 112 0.59 13.15 -2.37
C HIS A 112 0.68 12.49 -3.75
N GLY A 113 1.80 12.67 -4.43
CA GLY A 113 1.93 12.32 -5.84
C GLY A 113 1.28 13.37 -6.73
N LEU A 114 0.98 12.98 -7.96
CA LEU A 114 0.32 13.86 -8.94
C LEU A 114 -1.21 13.82 -8.77
N SER A 115 -1.95 14.07 -9.85
CA SER A 115 -3.43 14.16 -9.85
C SER A 115 -4.18 12.93 -9.33
N HIS A 116 -3.51 11.79 -9.21
CA HIS A 116 -4.07 10.55 -8.68
C HIS A 116 -3.85 10.33 -7.19
N GLY A 117 -3.18 11.26 -6.50
CA GLY A 117 -2.97 11.19 -5.06
C GLY A 117 -4.22 11.53 -4.26
N HIS A 118 -4.28 11.04 -3.01
CA HIS A 118 -5.35 11.29 -2.05
C HIS A 118 -4.81 12.09 -0.85
N TYR A 119 -5.71 12.75 -0.13
CA TYR A 119 -5.41 13.48 1.11
C TYR A 119 -5.52 12.53 2.31
N ASP A 120 -4.60 11.58 2.41
CA ASP A 120 -4.69 10.38 3.23
C ASP A 120 -3.43 10.11 4.06
N LYS A 121 -2.79 11.18 4.57
CA LYS A 121 -1.57 11.06 5.37
C LYS A 121 -1.77 10.14 6.57
N LEU A 122 -0.83 9.20 6.76
CA LEU A 122 -0.86 8.19 7.79
C LEU A 122 -2.05 7.21 7.71
N THR A 123 -2.71 7.09 6.56
CA THR A 123 -3.75 6.07 6.39
C THR A 123 -3.18 4.66 6.52
N MET A 124 -4.00 3.75 7.02
CA MET A 124 -3.70 2.32 7.02
C MET A 124 -4.75 1.54 6.24
N ALA A 125 -4.37 0.37 5.75
CA ALA A 125 -5.29 -0.62 5.23
C ALA A 125 -4.96 -1.99 5.82
N TYR A 126 -5.96 -2.81 6.03
CA TYR A 126 -5.82 -4.16 6.57
C TYR A 126 -6.56 -5.16 5.70
N TYR A 127 -5.85 -6.22 5.36
CA TYR A 127 -6.32 -7.33 4.55
C TYR A 127 -6.19 -8.62 5.34
N ASP A 128 -7.20 -9.48 5.30
CA ASP A 128 -7.19 -10.77 5.98
C ASP A 128 -7.94 -11.84 5.18
N ASN A 129 -7.28 -12.98 4.95
CA ASN A 129 -7.84 -14.16 4.29
C ASN A 129 -8.66 -13.84 3.02
N GLY A 130 -8.09 -13.11 2.06
CA GLY A 130 -8.72 -12.74 0.80
C GLY A 130 -9.73 -11.61 0.88
N ASN A 131 -9.84 -10.93 2.04
CA ASN A 131 -10.77 -9.83 2.23
C ASN A 131 -10.07 -8.53 2.59
N GLU A 132 -10.57 -7.43 2.06
CA GLU A 132 -10.24 -6.10 2.53
C GLU A 132 -11.10 -5.80 3.76
N ILE A 133 -10.46 -5.65 4.91
CA ILE A 133 -11.14 -5.34 6.18
C ILE A 133 -11.20 -3.85 6.43
N LEU A 134 -10.05 -3.17 6.31
CA LEU A 134 -9.93 -1.71 6.28
C LEU A 134 -9.32 -1.34 4.94
N THR A 135 -10.06 -0.60 4.15
CA THR A 135 -9.73 -0.39 2.74
C THR A 135 -9.62 1.07 2.36
N ASP A 136 -9.08 1.33 1.18
CA ASP A 136 -9.12 2.62 0.48
C ASP A 136 -10.18 2.54 -0.63
N TYR A 137 -10.91 3.61 -0.85
CA TYR A 137 -11.92 3.68 -1.92
C TYR A 137 -11.30 3.64 -3.33
N GLY A 138 -9.99 3.86 -3.45
CA GLY A 138 -9.35 3.93 -4.75
C GLY A 138 -9.99 5.01 -5.62
N ALA A 139 -10.04 4.82 -6.92
CA ALA A 139 -10.70 5.71 -7.86
C ALA A 139 -12.25 5.57 -7.83
N SER A 140 -12.88 5.81 -6.69
CA SER A 140 -14.32 5.65 -6.47
C SER A 140 -14.87 4.28 -6.88
N ARG A 141 -14.09 3.23 -6.70
CA ARG A 141 -14.38 1.87 -7.20
C ARG A 141 -15.62 1.20 -6.58
N PHE A 142 -16.07 1.69 -5.43
CA PHE A 142 -17.28 1.18 -4.76
C PHE A 142 -18.56 1.84 -5.26
N LEU A 143 -18.47 2.93 -5.99
CA LEU A 143 -19.61 3.46 -6.69
C LEU A 143 -19.99 2.49 -7.83
N ASN A 144 -21.21 2.02 -7.84
CA ASN A 144 -21.69 1.07 -8.84
C ASN A 144 -21.96 1.77 -10.18
N ILE A 145 -20.93 2.33 -10.78
CA ILE A 145 -20.96 3.00 -12.07
C ILE A 145 -20.26 2.11 -13.12
N GLU A 146 -20.86 2.03 -14.31
CA GLU A 146 -20.33 1.22 -15.41
C GLU A 146 -18.89 1.59 -15.81
N ALA A 147 -18.52 2.85 -15.63
CA ALA A 147 -17.23 3.37 -16.00
C ALA A 147 -16.20 3.23 -14.86
N LYS A 148 -16.07 2.06 -14.23
CA LYS A 148 -15.06 1.79 -13.18
C LYS A 148 -13.64 2.21 -13.58
N ASN A 149 -13.28 2.04 -14.86
CA ASN A 149 -12.01 2.47 -15.43
C ASN A 149 -11.85 3.99 -15.51
N LYS A 150 -12.93 4.75 -15.32
CA LYS A 150 -12.95 6.21 -15.34
C LYS A 150 -13.36 6.79 -13.99
N GLY A 151 -13.34 6.00 -12.94
CA GLY A 151 -13.73 6.42 -11.59
C GLY A 151 -13.00 7.68 -11.12
N HIS A 152 -11.74 7.82 -11.46
CA HIS A 152 -10.93 9.00 -11.15
C HIS A 152 -11.38 10.31 -11.82
N TYR A 153 -12.26 10.25 -12.84
CA TYR A 153 -12.87 11.42 -13.48
C TYR A 153 -14.26 11.74 -12.94
N THR A 154 -14.78 10.98 -12.00
CA THR A 154 -16.10 11.23 -11.41
C THR A 154 -16.02 12.35 -10.40
N ARG A 155 -17.13 13.06 -10.21
CA ARG A 155 -17.27 14.12 -9.21
C ARG A 155 -17.07 13.55 -7.80
N GLU A 156 -17.57 12.36 -7.55
CA GLU A 156 -17.50 11.66 -6.28
C GLU A 156 -16.06 11.30 -5.90
N ASN A 157 -15.19 11.08 -6.89
CA ASN A 157 -13.77 10.87 -6.65
C ASN A 157 -13.14 12.12 -6.02
N GLU A 158 -13.39 13.27 -6.59
CA GLU A 158 -12.86 14.55 -6.08
C GLU A 158 -13.52 14.98 -4.76
N SER A 159 -14.84 14.82 -4.62
CA SER A 159 -15.58 15.32 -3.47
C SER A 159 -15.59 14.39 -2.27
N PHE A 160 -15.23 13.12 -2.43
CA PHE A 160 -15.24 12.13 -1.36
C PHE A 160 -14.01 11.20 -1.38
N ALA A 161 -13.83 10.39 -2.42
CA ALA A 161 -12.84 9.31 -2.38
C ALA A 161 -11.39 9.80 -2.17
N LYS A 162 -11.04 10.99 -2.67
CA LYS A 162 -9.74 11.62 -2.43
C LYS A 162 -9.63 12.36 -1.10
N GLN A 163 -10.75 12.65 -0.44
CA GLN A 163 -10.77 13.47 0.77
C GLN A 163 -10.39 12.65 2.00
N THR A 164 -9.80 13.28 3.00
CA THR A 164 -9.31 12.59 4.21
C THR A 164 -10.40 11.80 4.93
N ILE A 165 -11.65 12.28 4.88
CA ILE A 165 -12.82 11.62 5.48
C ILE A 165 -13.10 10.21 4.89
N ALA A 166 -12.59 9.91 3.71
CA ALA A 166 -12.75 8.60 3.07
C ALA A 166 -11.64 7.59 3.43
N HIS A 167 -10.77 7.94 4.37
CA HIS A 167 -9.58 7.14 4.69
C HIS A 167 -9.48 6.84 6.18
N ASN A 168 -8.82 5.73 6.51
CA ASN A 168 -8.55 5.29 7.88
C ASN A 168 -7.44 6.13 8.52
N THR A 169 -7.69 7.43 8.69
CA THR A 169 -6.75 8.40 9.28
C THR A 169 -7.51 9.54 9.97
N LEU A 170 -6.79 10.47 10.59
CA LEU A 170 -7.37 11.56 11.36
C LEU A 170 -7.80 12.72 10.47
N VAL A 171 -9.03 13.17 10.65
CA VAL A 171 -9.56 14.45 10.14
C VAL A 171 -9.47 15.48 11.26
N VAL A 172 -8.99 16.68 10.96
CA VAL A 172 -8.90 17.78 11.92
C VAL A 172 -9.76 18.92 11.43
N ASP A 173 -10.64 19.44 12.31
CA ASP A 173 -11.54 20.57 12.05
C ASP A 173 -12.37 20.39 10.78
N GLU A 174 -12.89 19.17 10.55
CA GLU A 174 -13.72 18.81 9.40
C GLU A 174 -13.09 19.16 8.04
N THR A 175 -11.76 19.23 7.96
CA THR A 175 -11.04 19.56 6.73
C THR A 175 -10.14 18.42 6.27
N SER A 176 -9.89 18.34 4.98
CA SER A 176 -8.91 17.41 4.43
C SER A 176 -7.47 17.86 4.70
N ASN A 177 -6.54 16.92 4.72
CA ASN A 177 -5.10 17.21 4.76
C ASN A 177 -4.77 18.32 3.75
N PHE A 178 -3.96 19.29 4.17
CA PHE A 178 -3.54 20.45 3.35
C PHE A 178 -4.71 21.31 2.83
N GLY A 179 -5.89 21.27 3.47
CA GLY A 179 -7.10 21.95 3.01
C GLY A 179 -7.59 21.46 1.65
N GLY A 180 -7.22 20.26 1.21
CA GLY A 180 -7.55 19.74 -0.11
C GLY A 180 -6.80 20.42 -1.28
N ASP A 181 -5.67 21.11 -1.00
CA ASP A 181 -4.86 21.76 -2.03
C ASP A 181 -3.75 20.82 -2.53
N ILE A 182 -3.87 20.35 -3.76
CA ILE A 182 -2.91 19.45 -4.41
C ILE A 182 -1.53 20.09 -4.56
N LYS A 183 -1.44 21.41 -4.78
CA LYS A 183 -0.16 22.10 -4.97
C LYS A 183 0.62 22.17 -3.65
N VAL A 184 -0.07 22.25 -2.54
CA VAL A 184 0.53 22.20 -1.21
C VAL A 184 0.88 20.76 -0.87
N SER A 185 -0.10 19.87 -0.95
CA SER A 185 0.04 18.44 -0.60
C SER A 185 1.17 17.72 -1.34
N SER A 186 1.39 18.06 -2.62
CA SER A 186 2.45 17.44 -3.44
C SER A 186 3.88 17.82 -3.05
N ARG A 187 4.04 18.76 -2.12
CA ARG A 187 5.37 19.19 -1.62
C ARG A 187 5.82 18.45 -0.38
N TYR A 188 4.91 17.69 0.24
CA TYR A 188 5.14 17.09 1.54
C TYR A 188 4.87 15.59 1.52
N HIS A 189 5.66 14.87 2.28
CA HIS A 189 5.47 13.47 2.63
C HIS A 189 5.42 13.33 4.15
N SER A 190 4.91 12.22 4.63
CA SER A 190 5.10 11.80 6.01
C SER A 190 6.40 10.99 6.14
N ASP A 191 6.90 10.80 7.35
CA ASP A 191 8.14 10.07 7.60
C ASP A 191 7.87 8.74 8.30
N ILE A 192 8.38 7.63 7.76
CA ILE A 192 8.45 6.37 8.48
C ILE A 192 9.66 6.44 9.40
N ILE A 193 9.41 6.69 10.69
CA ILE A 193 10.44 6.98 11.70
C ILE A 193 10.94 5.74 12.43
N TYR A 194 10.15 4.65 12.43
CA TYR A 194 10.56 3.39 13.06
C TYR A 194 9.85 2.21 12.40
N SER A 195 10.53 1.09 12.30
CA SER A 195 9.95 -0.20 11.96
C SER A 195 10.78 -1.33 12.58
N ASP A 196 10.11 -2.32 13.15
CA ASP A 196 10.73 -3.56 13.60
C ASP A 196 9.82 -4.73 13.22
N PHE A 197 10.35 -5.63 12.40
CA PHE A 197 9.64 -6.79 11.87
C PHE A 197 10.26 -8.12 12.33
N ASN A 198 11.23 -8.07 13.27
CA ASN A 198 11.99 -9.24 13.68
C ASN A 198 11.44 -9.88 14.97
N GLY A 199 10.43 -9.30 15.59
CA GLY A 199 9.85 -9.86 16.81
C GLY A 199 9.06 -11.13 16.54
N ASP A 200 9.21 -12.13 17.39
CA ASP A 200 8.53 -13.44 17.26
C ASP A 200 7.00 -13.31 17.39
N HIS A 201 6.53 -12.34 18.18
CA HIS A 201 5.12 -12.17 18.53
C HIS A 201 4.54 -10.81 18.19
N PHE A 202 5.35 -9.86 17.80
CA PHE A 202 4.88 -8.54 17.41
C PHE A 202 5.78 -7.91 16.36
N GLN A 203 5.16 -7.14 15.50
CA GLN A 203 5.83 -6.30 14.52
C GLN A 203 5.29 -4.88 14.67
N VAL A 204 6.13 -3.89 14.43
CA VAL A 204 5.81 -2.47 14.68
C VAL A 204 6.18 -1.63 13.49
N MET A 205 5.34 -0.66 13.17
CA MET A 205 5.67 0.43 12.25
C MET A 205 5.14 1.75 12.78
N VAL A 206 5.94 2.81 12.65
CA VAL A 206 5.63 4.15 13.16
C VAL A 206 5.90 5.18 12.08
N ALA A 207 4.92 6.03 11.83
CA ALA A 207 5.07 7.17 10.94
C ALA A 207 4.61 8.48 11.61
N LYS A 208 5.18 9.58 11.13
CA LYS A 208 4.95 10.94 11.62
C LYS A 208 4.58 11.87 10.47
N GLU A 209 3.66 12.80 10.73
CA GLU A 209 3.23 13.85 9.81
C GLU A 209 3.16 15.19 10.53
N THR A 210 3.74 16.24 9.95
CA THR A 210 3.83 17.56 10.57
C THR A 210 3.32 18.70 9.70
N ASN A 211 2.88 18.41 8.48
CA ASN A 211 2.53 19.44 7.49
C ASN A 211 1.07 19.36 7.05
N ALA A 212 0.39 18.24 7.30
CA ALA A 212 -0.96 18.00 6.81
C ALA A 212 -2.00 18.98 7.36
N TYR A 213 -1.81 19.43 8.58
CA TYR A 213 -2.63 20.44 9.26
C TYR A 213 -1.75 21.47 9.95
N SER A 214 -2.10 22.74 9.81
CA SER A 214 -1.28 23.83 10.39
C SER A 214 -1.28 23.76 11.91
N GLY A 215 -0.09 23.61 12.51
CA GLY A 215 0.09 23.54 13.95
C GLY A 215 -0.35 22.24 14.61
N VAL A 216 -0.62 21.19 13.83
CA VAL A 216 -0.92 19.85 14.35
C VAL A 216 0.17 18.88 13.90
N GLU A 217 0.81 18.24 14.85
CA GLU A 217 1.71 17.11 14.61
C GLU A 217 0.95 15.80 14.85
N MET A 218 0.99 14.89 13.87
CA MET A 218 0.40 13.56 13.99
C MET A 218 1.47 12.48 14.02
N LYS A 219 1.27 11.45 14.83
CA LYS A 219 2.09 10.24 14.85
C LYS A 219 1.20 9.01 14.97
N ARG A 220 1.40 8.05 14.08
CA ARG A 220 0.70 6.76 14.15
C ARG A 220 1.68 5.65 14.44
N THR A 221 1.34 4.82 15.42
CA THR A 221 2.04 3.59 15.76
C THR A 221 1.08 2.43 15.52
N LEU A 222 1.46 1.52 14.63
CA LEU A 222 0.74 0.28 14.39
C LEU A 222 1.57 -0.88 14.93
N VAL A 223 0.95 -1.69 15.80
CA VAL A 223 1.55 -2.91 16.32
C VAL A 223 0.68 -4.08 15.90
N TYR A 224 1.28 -5.04 15.22
CA TYR A 224 0.66 -6.29 14.82
C TYR A 224 1.15 -7.40 15.75
N VAL A 225 0.23 -7.98 16.51
CA VAL A 225 0.53 -8.96 17.55
C VAL A 225 -0.01 -10.32 17.17
N THR A 226 0.88 -11.32 17.14
CA THR A 226 0.53 -12.73 16.97
C THR A 226 1.13 -13.52 18.12
N THR A 227 0.31 -14.21 18.88
CA THR A 227 0.79 -15.09 19.95
C THR A 227 0.05 -16.41 19.90
N PRO A 228 0.61 -17.50 20.45
CA PRO A 228 -0.10 -18.78 20.53
C PRO A 228 -1.43 -18.76 21.31
N PHE A 229 -1.66 -17.70 22.09
CA PHE A 229 -2.87 -17.51 22.88
C PHE A 229 -3.97 -16.77 22.12
N LEU A 230 -3.67 -16.15 21.00
CA LEU A 230 -4.61 -15.44 20.14
C LEU A 230 -4.99 -16.32 18.95
N GLN A 231 -6.29 -16.50 18.74
CA GLN A 231 -6.80 -17.20 17.56
C GLN A 231 -6.60 -16.38 16.27
N PHE A 232 -6.67 -15.06 16.40
CA PHE A 232 -6.49 -14.09 15.33
C PHE A 232 -5.47 -13.04 15.75
N PRO A 233 -4.80 -12.37 14.80
CA PRO A 233 -3.90 -11.29 15.12
C PRO A 233 -4.65 -10.14 15.82
N LEU A 234 -3.96 -9.46 16.73
CA LEU A 234 -4.43 -8.22 17.33
C LEU A 234 -3.67 -7.05 16.71
N ILE A 235 -4.39 -6.07 16.23
CA ILE A 235 -3.82 -4.81 15.74
C ILE A 235 -4.05 -3.75 16.81
N LEU A 236 -2.95 -3.17 17.30
CA LEU A 236 -3.00 -1.98 18.15
C LEU A 236 -2.69 -0.77 17.26
N ASP A 237 -3.62 0.14 17.18
CA ASP A 237 -3.49 1.40 16.48
C ASP A 237 -3.47 2.55 17.49
N VAL A 238 -2.36 3.25 17.55
CA VAL A 238 -2.19 4.42 18.40
C VAL A 238 -1.92 5.63 17.53
N LEU A 239 -2.96 6.42 17.31
CA LEU A 239 -2.90 7.67 16.56
C LEU A 239 -2.88 8.84 17.55
N GLN A 240 -1.77 9.56 17.57
CA GLN A 240 -1.53 10.71 18.44
C GLN A 240 -1.59 12.00 17.62
N ALA A 241 -2.24 13.01 18.17
CA ALA A 241 -2.24 14.37 17.64
C ALA A 241 -1.77 15.33 18.73
N ASN A 242 -0.82 16.20 18.42
CA ASN A 242 -0.32 17.23 19.31
C ASN A 242 -0.53 18.61 18.67
N SER A 243 -1.11 19.54 19.43
CA SER A 243 -1.28 20.93 19.03
C SER A 243 -1.30 21.83 20.26
N ASP A 244 -0.90 23.09 20.07
CA ASP A 244 -1.03 24.16 21.08
C ASP A 244 -2.42 24.81 21.09
N LYS A 245 -3.32 24.36 20.21
CA LYS A 245 -4.69 24.87 20.09
C LYS A 245 -5.69 23.75 20.28
N GLU A 246 -6.90 24.11 20.62
CA GLU A 246 -8.05 23.22 20.63
C GLU A 246 -8.51 22.94 19.20
N HIS A 247 -8.76 21.66 18.88
CA HIS A 247 -9.23 21.19 17.59
C HIS A 247 -10.31 20.13 17.77
N GLN A 248 -11.18 20.00 16.76
CA GLN A 248 -12.03 18.83 16.61
C GLN A 248 -11.25 17.72 15.89
N TYR A 249 -11.33 16.52 16.40
CA TYR A 249 -10.69 15.33 15.80
C TYR A 249 -11.72 14.27 15.48
N ASP A 250 -11.80 13.87 14.22
CA ASP A 250 -12.70 12.82 13.77
C ASP A 250 -11.86 11.66 13.20
N TYR A 251 -12.27 10.44 13.53
CA TYR A 251 -11.66 9.22 13.01
C TYR A 251 -12.72 8.42 12.27
N PRO A 252 -12.81 8.52 10.94
CA PRO A 252 -13.83 7.88 10.12
C PRO A 252 -13.65 6.38 9.97
#